data_60b8ed51da6791b6b4cc0590be407de9
#
_entry.id   60b8ed51da6791b6b4cc0590be407de9
#
_cell.length_a   1.000
_cell.length_b   1.000
_cell.length_c   1.000
_cell.angle_alpha   90.00
_cell.angle_beta   90.00
_cell.angle_gamma   90.00
#
_symmetry.space_group_name_H-M   'P 1'
#
loop_
_entity.id
_entity.type
_entity.pdbx_description
1 polymer ?
#
loop_
_entity_poly.entity_id
_entity_poly.type
_entity_poly.pdbx_seq_one_letter_code
_entity_poly.pdbx_strand_id
1 'polypeptide(L)'
;MLRKKQVDAYIEEILKYNSVHNLVKRSSKEQIYKEDILDTLLFLDHFKTAKNILDIGTGAGIPGIVLAIHLPEIQITLAEKNQKKAYFLEKTIKKLNISNASVFNESINK
;
A
#
# COMPACT_ATOMS: atom_id res chain seq x y z
N MET A 1 -19.52 0.10 -0.71
CA MET A 1 -18.69 -1.02 -1.18
C MET A 1 -17.47 -1.17 -0.30
N LEU A 2 -17.12 -2.41 0.00
CA LEU A 2 -15.99 -2.70 0.90
C LEU A 2 -14.66 -2.14 0.40
N ARG A 3 -14.38 -2.33 -0.90
CA ARG A 3 -13.13 -1.84 -1.48
C ARG A 3 -12.97 -0.33 -1.39
N LYS A 4 -14.05 0.39 -1.65
CA LYS A 4 -14.01 1.83 -1.55
C LYS A 4 -13.72 2.27 -0.11
N LYS A 5 -14.34 1.62 0.85
CA LYS A 5 -14.10 1.91 2.26
C LYS A 5 -12.65 1.64 2.64
N GLN A 6 -12.08 0.55 2.14
CA GLN A 6 -10.69 0.23 2.41
C GLN A 6 -9.75 1.27 1.81
N VAL A 7 -10.01 1.69 0.56
CA VAL A 7 -9.18 2.73 -0.09
C VAL A 7 -9.29 4.04 0.67
N ASP A 8 -10.49 4.46 1.03
CA ASP A 8 -10.68 5.70 1.78
C ASP A 8 -9.96 5.65 3.13
N ALA A 9 -10.09 4.53 3.84
CA ALA A 9 -9.42 4.36 5.12
C ALA A 9 -7.90 4.35 4.97
N TYR A 10 -7.40 3.76 3.90
CA TYR A 10 -5.97 3.74 3.60
C TYR A 10 -5.45 5.17 3.37
N ILE A 11 -6.17 5.95 2.57
CA ILE A 11 -5.77 7.34 2.31
C ILE A 11 -5.74 8.13 3.62
N GLU A 12 -6.72 7.92 4.49
CA GLU A 12 -6.76 8.60 5.78
C GLU A 12 -5.57 8.21 6.65
N GLU A 13 -5.17 6.94 6.62
CA GLU A 13 -3.99 6.51 7.37
C GLU A 13 -2.73 7.17 6.83
N ILE A 14 -2.60 7.30 5.50
CA ILE A 14 -1.47 7.99 4.90
C ILE A 14 -1.41 9.44 5.38
N LEU A 15 -2.52 10.15 5.31
CA LEU A 15 -2.55 11.55 5.71
C LEU A 15 -2.23 11.73 7.18
N LYS A 16 -2.79 10.88 8.03
CA LYS A 16 -2.55 10.93 9.46
C LYS A 16 -1.08 10.70 9.78
N TYR A 17 -0.47 9.71 9.18
CA TYR A 17 0.93 9.37 9.43
C TYR A 17 1.86 10.37 8.78
N ASN A 18 1.48 10.88 7.61
CA ASN A 18 2.28 11.83 6.85
C ASN A 18 2.48 13.15 7.60
N SER A 19 1.54 13.54 8.43
CA SER A 19 1.66 14.76 9.21
C SER A 19 2.84 14.70 10.19
N VAL A 20 3.31 13.49 10.50
CA VAL A 20 4.40 13.28 11.45
C VAL A 20 5.67 12.79 10.75
N HIS A 21 5.55 11.91 9.75
CA HIS A 21 6.68 11.16 9.21
C HIS A 21 6.97 11.36 7.73
N ASN A 22 6.27 12.23 7.04
CA ASN A 22 6.50 12.51 5.61
C ASN A 22 6.58 11.26 4.74
N LEU A 23 5.52 10.45 4.75
CA LEU A 23 5.46 9.24 3.94
C LEU A 23 5.39 9.56 2.44
N VAL A 24 4.61 10.57 2.10
CA VAL A 24 4.42 11.00 0.72
C VAL A 24 4.42 12.52 0.67
N LYS A 25 4.65 13.08 -0.49
CA LYS A 25 4.65 14.54 -0.67
C LYS A 25 3.25 15.11 -0.92
N ARG A 26 2.24 14.28 -0.87
CA ARG A 26 0.85 14.71 -1.06
C ARG A 26 0.28 15.18 0.25
N SER A 27 -0.51 16.23 0.21
CA SER A 27 -1.10 16.82 1.41
C SER A 27 -2.61 16.73 1.48
N SER A 28 -3.26 16.21 0.44
CA SER A 28 -4.71 16.11 0.43
C SER A 28 -5.17 14.74 -0.04
N LYS A 29 -6.37 14.37 0.40
CA LYS A 29 -7.00 13.11 0.02
C LYS A 29 -7.17 13.00 -1.50
N GLU A 30 -7.63 14.09 -2.13
CA GLU A 30 -7.82 14.09 -3.58
C GLU A 30 -6.53 13.89 -4.34
N GLN A 31 -5.47 14.52 -3.87
CA GLN A 31 -4.17 14.42 -4.52
C GLN A 31 -3.63 13.00 -4.43
N ILE A 32 -3.75 12.38 -3.26
CA ILE A 32 -3.31 10.99 -3.08
C ILE A 32 -4.11 10.08 -4.01
N TYR A 33 -5.42 10.27 -4.06
CA TYR A 33 -6.26 9.43 -4.91
C TYR A 33 -5.86 9.57 -6.38
N LYS A 34 -5.75 10.80 -6.87
CA LYS A 34 -5.47 11.04 -8.28
C LYS A 34 -4.08 10.58 -8.70
N GLU A 35 -3.07 10.89 -7.89
CA GLU A 35 -1.69 10.68 -8.32
C GLU A 35 -1.12 9.33 -7.91
N ASP A 36 -1.69 8.72 -6.88
CA ASP A 36 -1.13 7.47 -6.37
C ASP A 36 -2.06 6.29 -6.55
N ILE A 37 -3.32 6.45 -6.17
CA ILE A 37 -4.28 5.33 -6.23
C ILE A 37 -4.74 5.09 -7.67
N LEU A 38 -5.22 6.14 -8.32
CA LEU A 38 -5.79 6.01 -9.66
C LEU A 38 -4.76 5.50 -10.66
N ASP A 39 -3.53 5.96 -10.53
CA ASP A 39 -2.45 5.49 -11.41
C ASP A 39 -2.28 3.98 -11.31
N THR A 40 -2.29 3.44 -10.08
CA THR A 40 -2.20 2.01 -9.88
C THR A 40 -3.39 1.28 -10.52
N LEU A 41 -4.59 1.84 -10.37
CA LEU A 41 -5.79 1.21 -10.92
C LEU A 41 -5.77 1.14 -12.43
N LEU A 42 -5.14 2.12 -13.09
CA LEU A 42 -5.03 2.11 -14.55
C LEU A 42 -4.17 0.96 -15.06
N PHE A 43 -3.26 0.46 -14.25
CA PHE A 43 -2.37 -0.64 -14.62
C PHE A 43 -2.74 -1.96 -13.95
N LEU A 44 -3.91 -2.01 -13.34
CA LEU A 44 -4.32 -3.17 -12.56
C LEU A 44 -4.29 -4.49 -13.34
N ASP A 45 -4.70 -4.43 -14.61
CA ASP A 45 -4.76 -5.62 -15.45
C ASP A 45 -3.40 -6.29 -15.65
N HIS A 46 -2.31 -5.54 -15.55
CA HIS A 46 -0.96 -6.10 -15.69
C HIS A 46 -0.62 -7.08 -14.58
N PHE A 47 -1.34 -7.02 -13.45
CA PHE A 47 -1.02 -7.83 -12.29
C PHE A 47 -1.99 -8.99 -12.08
N LYS A 48 -3.08 -9.05 -12.81
CA LYS A 48 -4.17 -10.01 -12.54
C LYS A 48 -3.77 -11.47 -12.68
N THR A 49 -2.76 -11.77 -13.49
CA THR A 49 -2.34 -13.16 -13.71
C THR A 49 -1.24 -13.60 -12.76
N ALA A 50 -0.71 -12.70 -11.96
CA ALA A 50 0.32 -13.04 -10.99
C ALA A 50 -0.28 -13.80 -9.82
N LYS A 51 0.53 -14.65 -9.18
CA LYS A 51 0.13 -15.31 -7.94
C LYS A 51 0.74 -14.61 -6.74
N ASN A 52 1.95 -14.11 -6.92
CA ASN A 52 2.70 -13.42 -5.89
C ASN A 52 3.32 -12.17 -6.48
N ILE A 53 3.27 -11.07 -5.74
CA ILE A 53 3.90 -9.82 -6.15
C ILE A 53 4.81 -9.34 -5.03
N LEU A 54 6.00 -8.91 -5.39
CA LEU A 54 6.94 -8.33 -4.44
C LEU A 54 7.11 -6.85 -4.79
N ASP A 55 6.74 -5.98 -3.86
CA ASP A 55 6.88 -4.55 -4.01
C ASP A 55 8.07 -4.08 -3.17
N ILE A 56 9.19 -3.79 -3.83
CA ILE A 56 10.44 -3.43 -3.16
C ILE A 56 10.51 -1.92 -2.94
N GLY A 57 10.82 -1.53 -1.71
CA GLY A 57 10.90 -0.12 -1.37
C GLY A 57 9.54 0.55 -1.41
N THR A 58 8.56 -0.14 -0.91
CA THR A 58 7.16 0.24 -1.05
C THR A 58 6.78 1.58 -0.40
N GLY A 59 7.56 2.05 0.58
CA GLY A 59 7.27 3.32 1.25
C GLY A 59 5.93 3.30 1.98
N ALA A 60 4.98 4.10 1.50
CA ALA A 60 3.65 4.17 2.08
C ALA A 60 2.74 3.02 1.63
N GLY A 61 3.26 2.08 0.84
CA GLY A 61 2.49 0.94 0.37
C GLY A 61 1.88 1.10 -1.01
N ILE A 62 2.45 1.96 -1.83
CA ILE A 62 1.96 2.21 -3.18
C ILE A 62 3.01 1.70 -4.16
N PRO A 63 2.63 0.81 -5.07
CA PRO A 63 1.29 0.32 -5.36
C PRO A 63 0.82 -0.88 -4.52
N GLY A 64 1.68 -1.45 -3.68
CA GLY A 64 1.43 -2.74 -3.06
C GLY A 64 0.13 -2.88 -2.29
N ILE A 65 -0.19 -1.93 -1.40
CA ILE A 65 -1.43 -2.02 -0.62
C ILE A 65 -2.64 -1.83 -1.52
N VAL A 66 -2.55 -0.93 -2.52
CA VAL A 66 -3.64 -0.75 -3.47
C VAL A 66 -3.91 -2.03 -4.23
N LEU A 67 -2.84 -2.71 -4.67
CA LEU A 67 -2.96 -4.00 -5.35
C LEU A 67 -3.60 -5.04 -4.45
N ALA A 68 -3.19 -5.09 -3.18
CA ALA A 68 -3.73 -6.06 -2.24
C ALA A 68 -5.23 -5.87 -2.04
N ILE A 69 -5.68 -4.62 -1.98
CA ILE A 69 -7.11 -4.32 -1.81
C ILE A 69 -7.91 -4.79 -3.02
N HIS A 70 -7.38 -4.58 -4.22
CA HIS A 70 -8.12 -4.84 -5.45
C HIS A 70 -7.92 -6.25 -6.01
N LEU A 71 -6.89 -6.95 -5.58
CA LEU A 71 -6.57 -8.29 -6.05
C LEU A 71 -6.44 -9.24 -4.86
N PRO A 72 -7.56 -9.55 -4.19
CA PRO A 72 -7.51 -10.29 -2.92
C PRO A 72 -6.98 -11.73 -3.05
N GLU A 73 -6.91 -12.26 -4.26
CA GLU A 73 -6.41 -13.61 -4.49
C GLU A 73 -4.91 -13.67 -4.73
N ILE A 74 -4.26 -12.52 -4.83
CA ILE A 74 -2.83 -12.44 -5.09
C ILE A 74 -2.11 -12.11 -3.79
N GLN A 75 -1.03 -12.82 -3.52
CA GLN A 75 -0.22 -12.56 -2.32
C GLN A 75 0.75 -11.42 -2.62
N ILE A 76 0.70 -10.38 -1.81
CA ILE A 76 1.55 -9.20 -1.97
C ILE A 76 2.54 -9.14 -0.81
N THR A 77 3.82 -9.05 -1.13
CA THR A 77 4.84 -8.83 -0.11
C THR A 77 5.39 -7.43 -0.28
N LEU A 78 5.32 -6.66 0.80
CA LEU A 78 5.79 -5.28 0.83
C LEU A 78 7.16 -5.24 1.50
N ALA A 79 8.21 -5.04 0.72
CA ALA A 79 9.57 -4.99 1.27
C ALA A 79 9.94 -3.55 1.58
N GLU A 80 10.18 -3.27 2.85
CA GLU A 80 10.51 -1.93 3.31
C GLU A 80 11.53 -2.01 4.44
N LYS A 81 12.72 -1.44 4.22
CA LYS A 81 13.79 -1.51 5.21
C LYS A 81 13.67 -0.46 6.32
N ASN A 82 12.96 0.64 6.08
CA ASN A 82 12.78 1.68 7.07
C ASN A 82 11.78 1.20 8.13
N GLN A 83 12.21 1.14 9.38
CA GLN A 83 11.40 0.58 10.45
C GLN A 83 10.10 1.33 10.69
N LYS A 84 10.13 2.65 10.60
CA LYS A 84 8.91 3.45 10.82
C LYS A 84 7.88 3.21 9.73
N LYS A 85 8.34 3.14 8.48
CA LYS A 85 7.45 2.88 7.36
C LYS A 85 6.91 1.45 7.41
N ALA A 86 7.77 0.48 7.75
CA ALA A 86 7.32 -0.90 7.89
C ALA A 86 6.26 -1.03 8.97
N TYR A 87 6.44 -0.34 10.09
CA TYR A 87 5.45 -0.33 11.16
C TYR A 87 4.12 0.25 10.68
N PHE A 88 4.17 1.35 9.94
CA PHE A 88 2.97 1.95 9.35
C PHE A 88 2.24 0.95 8.46
N LEU A 89 2.99 0.23 7.62
CA LEU A 89 2.41 -0.74 6.71
C LEU A 89 1.73 -1.89 7.45
N GLU A 90 2.40 -2.43 8.46
CA GLU A 90 1.84 -3.52 9.26
C GLU A 90 0.58 -3.09 9.99
N LYS A 91 0.61 -1.91 10.57
CA LYS A 91 -0.54 -1.35 11.27
C LYS A 91 -1.71 -1.14 10.31
N THR A 92 -1.43 -0.62 9.13
CA THR A 92 -2.45 -0.36 8.13
C THR A 92 -3.08 -1.65 7.61
N ILE A 93 -2.27 -2.65 7.29
CA ILE A 93 -2.75 -3.95 6.86
C ILE A 93 -3.72 -4.53 7.88
N LYS A 94 -3.33 -4.46 9.14
CA LYS A 94 -4.15 -5.00 10.23
C LYS A 94 -5.45 -4.22 10.38
N LYS A 95 -5.35 -2.91 10.37
CA LYS A 95 -6.51 -2.04 10.56
C LYS A 95 -7.54 -2.20 9.44
N LEU A 96 -7.06 -2.39 8.22
CA LEU A 96 -7.93 -2.54 7.05
C LEU A 96 -8.35 -3.99 6.81
N ASN A 97 -7.92 -4.91 7.64
CA ASN A 97 -8.21 -6.34 7.49
C ASN A 97 -7.80 -6.90 6.14
N ILE A 98 -6.60 -6.53 5.70
CA ILE A 98 -6.06 -7.03 4.43
C ILE A 98 -5.33 -8.34 4.72
N SER A 99 -5.84 -9.44 4.18
CA SER A 99 -5.31 -10.77 4.48
C SER A 99 -4.25 -11.25 3.51
N ASN A 100 -4.10 -10.60 2.38
CA ASN A 100 -3.20 -11.03 1.30
C ASN A 100 -1.95 -10.17 1.16
N ALA A 101 -1.61 -9.40 2.18
CA ALA A 101 -0.39 -8.61 2.18
C ALA A 101 0.42 -8.87 3.44
N SER A 102 1.73 -8.87 3.29
CA SER A 102 2.65 -9.01 4.42
C SER A 102 3.82 -8.06 4.22
N VAL A 103 4.50 -7.74 5.31
CA VAL A 103 5.62 -6.80 5.27
C VAL A 103 6.92 -7.54 5.53
N PHE A 104 7.92 -7.28 4.69
CA PHE A 104 9.27 -7.79 4.87
C PHE A 104 10.15 -6.58 5.22
N ASN A 105 10.56 -6.51 6.48
CA ASN A 105 11.26 -5.33 7.00
C ASN A 105 12.77 -5.51 7.01
N GLU A 106 13.33 -5.90 5.86
CA GLU A 106 14.78 -6.03 5.69
C GLU A 106 15.15 -5.61 4.28
N SER A 107 16.43 -5.30 4.10
CA SER A 107 16.92 -5.02 2.76
C SER A 107 16.96 -6.29 1.94
N ILE A 108 16.56 -6.19 0.67
CA ILE A 108 16.71 -7.28 -0.27
C ILE A 108 18.11 -7.18 -0.85
N ASN A 109 18.95 -8.15 -0.55
CA ASN A 109 20.33 -8.18 -1.05
C ASN A 109 20.52 -9.36 -1.97
N LYS A 110 21.36 -9.17 -2.95
CA LYS A 110 21.73 -10.22 -3.87
C LYS A 110 22.96 -10.96 -3.38
#